data_acf01896406bd7b2064a31694aabb579
#
_entry.id   acf01896406bd7b2064a31694aabb579
#
_cell.length_a   1.000
_cell.length_b   1.000
_cell.length_c   1.000
_cell.angle_alpha   90.00
_cell.angle_beta   90.00
_cell.angle_gamma   90.00
#
_symmetry.space_group_name_H-M   'P 1'
#
loop_
_entity.id
_entity.type
_entity.pdbx_description
1 polymer ?
#
loop_
_entity_poly.entity_id
_entity_poly.type
_entity_poly.pdbx_seq_one_letter_code
_entity_poly.pdbx_strand_id
1 'polypeptide(L)'
;MELTAAPPLEAPVHVVGHISSLLIDEARDNRLLGVEIWYPAESATERTTYELFPGISFFAAAAQENAVVADGRHPLVVWSHGRTGMRHNYSLLCEALAARGYIVIASDHPGDTLFDWALGTHVDDITNDRNRIGDVRLLIDCALGTGPELAPWLSAHVDESRIAVGGHSYGGLTALATVSTLHEFTPDARVHAAFLAQGYTRILPDEIFASTAVPVLMVVANQDKTTPPTTDAEKAWSFLSAREGRVGELSQRFDVDQAGHQASSDFGLYAELSPQVENLPDMLRMYLKSVVDDSPTEWITAWRTTVLRHVVLIDDFLKSL
;
A
#
# COMPACT_ATOMS: atom_id res chain seq x y z
N MET A 1 -13.49 13.10 14.99
CA MET A 1 -12.70 14.20 14.39
C MET A 1 -13.06 14.32 12.92
N GLU A 2 -13.57 15.48 12.48
CA GLU A 2 -13.87 15.67 11.05
C GLU A 2 -12.58 16.00 10.31
N LEU A 3 -12.27 15.18 9.31
CA LEU A 3 -11.28 15.55 8.30
C LEU A 3 -11.84 16.66 7.43
N THR A 4 -11.04 17.67 7.13
CA THR A 4 -11.32 18.52 5.97
C THR A 4 -11.47 17.62 4.75
N ALA A 5 -12.57 17.76 4.03
CA ALA A 5 -12.85 16.96 2.86
C ALA A 5 -11.61 16.84 1.96
N ALA A 6 -11.28 15.62 1.53
CA ALA A 6 -10.30 15.44 0.49
C ALA A 6 -10.71 16.27 -0.74
N PRO A 7 -9.75 16.83 -1.49
CA PRO A 7 -10.09 17.50 -2.74
C PRO A 7 -10.85 16.50 -3.62
N PRO A 8 -11.86 16.95 -4.39
CA PRO A 8 -12.62 16.05 -5.25
C PRO A 8 -11.65 15.32 -6.18
N LEU A 9 -11.77 14.03 -6.22
CA LEU A 9 -11.11 13.20 -7.22
C LEU A 9 -11.67 13.62 -8.58
N GLU A 10 -10.81 14.00 -9.52
CA GLU A 10 -11.22 14.48 -10.87
C GLU A 10 -11.88 13.38 -11.74
N ALA A 11 -12.15 12.22 -11.22
CA ALA A 11 -13.07 11.30 -11.87
C ALA A 11 -13.69 10.45 -10.81
N PRO A 12 -14.89 10.57 -10.62
CA PRO A 12 -15.52 9.70 -9.77
C PRO A 12 -15.79 8.47 -10.41
N VAL A 13 -15.93 7.47 -9.67
CA VAL A 13 -16.86 6.80 -10.31
C VAL A 13 -17.69 5.98 -9.43
N HIS A 14 -17.09 5.45 -8.40
CA HIS A 14 -17.81 4.60 -7.47
C HIS A 14 -17.87 5.24 -6.08
N VAL A 15 -18.96 4.99 -5.39
CA VAL A 15 -18.95 5.03 -3.93
C VAL A 15 -17.91 4.02 -3.48
N VAL A 16 -17.20 4.31 -2.41
CA VAL A 16 -16.20 3.40 -1.87
C VAL A 16 -16.81 2.59 -0.74
N GLY A 17 -16.90 1.28 -0.89
CA GLY A 17 -17.20 0.36 0.18
C GLY A 17 -15.95 -0.02 0.96
N HIS A 18 -16.11 -0.40 2.21
CA HIS A 18 -15.02 -0.83 3.07
C HIS A 18 -15.46 -1.95 4.01
N ILE A 19 -14.60 -2.93 4.21
CA ILE A 19 -14.71 -3.92 5.29
C ILE A 19 -13.35 -4.14 5.93
N SER A 20 -13.37 -4.37 7.24
CA SER A 20 -12.23 -4.82 8.03
C SER A 20 -12.41 -6.30 8.40
N SER A 21 -11.37 -7.10 8.33
CA SER A 21 -11.41 -8.53 8.58
C SER A 21 -10.19 -9.03 9.31
N LEU A 22 -10.27 -10.21 9.91
CA LEU A 22 -9.15 -10.95 10.46
C LEU A 22 -8.95 -12.23 9.64
N LEU A 23 -7.72 -12.46 9.22
CA LEU A 23 -7.33 -13.64 8.45
C LEU A 23 -6.36 -14.48 9.28
N ILE A 24 -6.60 -15.78 9.38
CA ILE A 24 -5.70 -16.73 10.02
C ILE A 24 -5.07 -17.60 8.95
N ASP A 25 -3.76 -17.57 8.87
CA ASP A 25 -2.97 -18.47 8.04
C ASP A 25 -2.55 -19.71 8.83
N GLU A 26 -3.37 -20.74 8.77
CA GLU A 26 -3.11 -22.01 9.45
C GLU A 26 -1.83 -22.71 8.95
N ALA A 27 -1.47 -22.51 7.69
CA ALA A 27 -0.28 -23.10 7.08
C ALA A 27 1.03 -22.48 7.59
N ARG A 28 0.97 -21.24 8.09
CA ARG A 28 2.09 -20.50 8.64
C ARG A 28 1.92 -20.22 10.15
N ASP A 29 1.78 -21.29 10.93
CA ASP A 29 1.71 -21.26 12.40
C ASP A 29 0.56 -20.37 12.95
N ASN A 30 -0.61 -20.44 12.32
CA ASN A 30 -1.77 -19.62 12.65
C ASN A 30 -1.46 -18.10 12.66
N ARG A 31 -0.65 -17.67 11.70
CA ARG A 31 -0.30 -16.27 11.54
C ARG A 31 -1.54 -15.40 11.34
N LEU A 32 -1.77 -14.46 12.25
CA LEU A 32 -2.97 -13.63 12.27
C LEU A 32 -2.70 -12.30 11.54
N LEU A 33 -3.45 -12.02 10.48
CA LEU A 33 -3.38 -10.76 9.74
C LEU A 33 -4.66 -9.95 9.94
N GLY A 34 -4.53 -8.69 10.36
CA GLY A 34 -5.59 -7.70 10.20
C GLY A 34 -5.63 -7.26 8.74
N VAL A 35 -6.81 -7.24 8.13
CA VAL A 35 -6.99 -6.94 6.69
C VAL A 35 -8.04 -5.86 6.51
N GLU A 36 -7.74 -4.89 5.65
CA GLU A 36 -8.71 -3.90 5.16
C GLU A 36 -8.96 -4.13 3.67
N ILE A 37 -10.22 -4.02 3.25
CA ILE A 37 -10.64 -4.13 1.85
C ILE A 37 -11.45 -2.90 1.48
N TRP A 38 -10.99 -2.16 0.49
CA TRP A 38 -11.71 -1.06 -0.15
C TRP A 38 -12.15 -1.50 -1.53
N TYR A 39 -13.38 -1.16 -1.91
CA TYR A 39 -13.96 -1.65 -3.16
C TYR A 39 -14.99 -0.68 -3.74
N PRO A 40 -15.22 -0.73 -5.06
CA PRO A 40 -16.32 -0.03 -5.68
C PRO A 40 -17.67 -0.51 -5.13
N ALA A 41 -18.52 0.41 -4.73
CA ALA A 41 -19.84 0.11 -4.16
C ALA A 41 -20.97 0.77 -4.94
N GLU A 42 -22.18 0.21 -4.83
CA GLU A 42 -23.36 0.71 -5.54
C GLU A 42 -23.94 1.97 -4.89
N SER A 43 -23.94 2.02 -3.57
CA SER A 43 -24.59 3.09 -2.82
C SER A 43 -23.88 3.38 -1.51
N ALA A 44 -24.04 4.61 -1.04
CA ALA A 44 -23.52 5.03 0.26
C ALA A 44 -24.30 4.41 1.42
N THR A 45 -23.56 4.10 2.48
CA THR A 45 -24.08 3.62 3.77
C THR A 45 -23.59 4.55 4.89
N GLU A 46 -23.15 4.00 6.01
CA GLU A 46 -22.50 4.77 7.07
C GLU A 46 -21.02 4.98 6.76
N ARG A 47 -20.49 6.16 7.06
CA ARG A 47 -19.08 6.50 6.83
C ARG A 47 -18.17 5.66 7.74
N THR A 48 -17.18 5.00 7.17
CA THR A 48 -16.20 4.19 7.89
C THR A 48 -15.39 5.04 8.89
N THR A 49 -15.06 4.42 10.02
CA THR A 49 -14.13 4.95 11.00
C THR A 49 -12.96 3.99 11.17
N TYR A 50 -11.73 4.48 10.99
CA TYR A 50 -10.53 3.69 11.23
C TYR A 50 -10.04 3.92 12.66
N GLU A 51 -9.78 2.86 13.39
CA GLU A 51 -9.13 2.91 14.69
C GLU A 51 -7.61 2.80 14.49
N LEU A 52 -6.90 3.91 14.69
CA LEU A 52 -5.44 3.95 14.57
C LEU A 52 -4.75 3.34 15.79
N PHE A 53 -5.29 3.63 16.96
CA PHE A 53 -4.88 3.08 18.27
C PHE A 53 -6.13 2.94 19.14
N PRO A 54 -6.10 2.12 20.19
CA PRO A 54 -7.22 1.99 21.10
C PRO A 54 -7.74 3.35 21.57
N GLY A 55 -8.97 3.69 21.18
CA GLY A 55 -9.63 4.95 21.50
C GLY A 55 -9.19 6.15 20.64
N ILE A 56 -8.36 5.99 19.64
CA ILE A 56 -7.96 7.04 18.69
C ILE A 56 -8.39 6.65 17.28
N SER A 57 -9.46 7.27 16.82
CA SER A 57 -10.06 6.97 15.53
C SER A 57 -10.19 8.21 14.66
N PHE A 58 -10.25 8.02 13.35
CA PHE A 58 -10.56 9.05 12.38
C PHE A 58 -11.55 8.54 11.33
N PHE A 59 -12.32 9.46 10.76
CA PHE A 59 -13.25 9.10 9.69
C PHE A 59 -12.51 8.88 8.36
N ALA A 60 -12.93 7.88 7.62
CA ALA A 60 -12.52 7.67 6.24
C ALA A 60 -12.74 8.94 5.40
N ALA A 61 -11.98 9.13 4.33
CA ALA A 61 -12.21 10.24 3.41
C ALA A 61 -13.49 10.05 2.60
N ALA A 62 -13.71 8.83 2.08
CA ALA A 62 -14.86 8.48 1.24
C ALA A 62 -15.49 7.12 1.58
N ALA A 63 -14.77 6.21 2.26
CA ALA A 63 -15.20 4.85 2.46
C ALA A 63 -16.46 4.73 3.34
N GLN A 64 -17.34 3.81 2.94
CA GLN A 64 -18.64 3.50 3.55
C GLN A 64 -18.62 2.08 4.10
N GLU A 65 -19.02 1.91 5.34
CA GLU A 65 -18.97 0.63 6.02
C GLU A 65 -19.94 -0.39 5.43
N ASN A 66 -19.44 -1.58 5.08
CA ASN A 66 -20.23 -2.71 4.59
C ASN A 66 -21.18 -2.37 3.41
N ALA A 67 -20.82 -1.41 2.56
CA ALA A 67 -21.63 -1.07 1.40
C ALA A 67 -21.69 -2.25 0.41
N VAL A 68 -22.78 -2.36 -0.36
CA VAL A 68 -22.93 -3.41 -1.36
C VAL A 68 -21.90 -3.19 -2.48
N VAL A 69 -21.13 -4.23 -2.81
CA VAL A 69 -20.14 -4.17 -3.90
C VAL A 69 -20.84 -3.85 -5.23
N ALA A 70 -20.22 -2.99 -6.04
CA ALA A 70 -20.71 -2.67 -7.37
C ALA A 70 -20.63 -3.90 -8.31
N ASP A 71 -21.60 -4.00 -9.21
CA ASP A 71 -21.65 -5.07 -10.19
C ASP A 71 -20.39 -5.12 -11.07
N GLY A 72 -20.06 -6.32 -11.51
CA GLY A 72 -18.95 -6.58 -12.42
C GLY A 72 -17.73 -7.16 -11.76
N ARG A 73 -16.64 -7.25 -12.55
CA ARG A 73 -15.33 -7.67 -12.07
C ARG A 73 -14.37 -6.48 -12.09
N HIS A 74 -13.63 -6.33 -11.01
CA HIS A 74 -12.75 -5.20 -10.75
C HIS A 74 -11.29 -5.64 -10.67
N PRO A 75 -10.33 -4.86 -11.20
CA PRO A 75 -8.92 -5.14 -11.01
C PRO A 75 -8.58 -5.17 -9.51
N LEU A 76 -7.64 -6.03 -9.15
CA LEU A 76 -7.17 -6.17 -7.78
C LEU A 76 -5.84 -5.42 -7.59
N VAL A 77 -5.73 -4.70 -6.51
CA VAL A 77 -4.47 -4.15 -5.99
C VAL A 77 -4.24 -4.71 -4.58
N VAL A 78 -3.13 -5.40 -4.36
CA VAL A 78 -2.68 -5.76 -3.01
C VAL A 78 -1.61 -4.76 -2.58
N TRP A 79 -1.88 -4.03 -1.50
CA TRP A 79 -1.00 -2.98 -0.98
C TRP A 79 -0.25 -3.43 0.27
N SER A 80 1.07 -3.24 0.29
CA SER A 80 1.95 -3.55 1.43
C SER A 80 2.49 -2.27 2.06
N HIS A 81 2.32 -2.12 3.38
CA HIS A 81 2.82 -0.98 4.14
C HIS A 81 4.36 -1.00 4.31
N GLY A 82 4.96 0.16 4.62
CA GLY A 82 6.37 0.26 4.96
C GLY A 82 6.72 -0.37 6.31
N ARG A 83 8.02 -0.43 6.64
CA ARG A 83 8.48 -0.86 7.98
C ARG A 83 7.85 0.04 9.04
N THR A 84 7.46 -0.52 10.17
CA THR A 84 6.70 0.18 11.22
C THR A 84 5.34 0.74 10.79
N GLY A 85 4.85 0.35 9.62
CA GLY A 85 3.52 0.74 9.15
C GLY A 85 2.41 -0.16 9.68
N MET A 86 1.21 0.16 9.25
CA MET A 86 0.00 -0.63 9.51
C MET A 86 -0.91 -0.56 8.28
N ARG A 87 -1.84 -1.50 8.16
CA ARG A 87 -2.75 -1.68 7.02
C ARG A 87 -3.54 -0.43 6.60
N HIS A 88 -3.84 0.46 7.54
CA HIS A 88 -4.62 1.69 7.29
C HIS A 88 -3.79 2.97 7.16
N ASN A 89 -2.43 2.87 7.12
CA ASN A 89 -1.59 4.05 6.96
C ASN A 89 -1.63 4.68 5.55
N TYR A 90 -2.40 4.09 4.65
CA TYR A 90 -2.54 4.54 3.24
C TYR A 90 -4.02 4.59 2.85
N SER A 91 -4.91 4.85 3.82
CA SER A 91 -6.36 4.78 3.59
C SER A 91 -6.81 5.71 2.49
N LEU A 92 -6.32 6.95 2.43
CA LEU A 92 -6.67 7.89 1.35
C LEU A 92 -6.28 7.37 -0.04
N LEU A 93 -5.10 6.77 -0.17
CA LEU A 93 -4.64 6.17 -1.44
C LEU A 93 -5.53 4.98 -1.82
N CYS A 94 -5.81 4.08 -0.90
CA CYS A 94 -6.63 2.89 -1.12
C CYS A 94 -8.08 3.25 -1.46
N GLU A 95 -8.69 4.18 -0.72
CA GLU A 95 -10.02 4.70 -1.01
C GLU A 95 -10.09 5.34 -2.40
N ALA A 96 -9.07 6.12 -2.77
CA ALA A 96 -9.03 6.80 -4.05
C ALA A 96 -8.83 5.84 -5.24
N LEU A 97 -8.13 4.73 -5.06
CA LEU A 97 -8.07 3.65 -6.05
C LEU A 97 -9.42 2.92 -6.15
N ALA A 98 -10.06 2.63 -5.01
CA ALA A 98 -11.37 2.00 -5.01
C ALA A 98 -12.43 2.87 -5.69
N ALA A 99 -12.41 4.19 -5.48
CA ALA A 99 -13.25 5.14 -6.21
C ALA A 99 -13.04 5.12 -7.74
N ARG A 100 -11.87 4.65 -8.20
CA ARG A 100 -11.54 4.47 -9.62
C ARG A 100 -11.85 3.07 -10.17
N GLY A 101 -12.47 2.23 -9.37
CA GLY A 101 -12.93 0.92 -9.81
C GLY A 101 -12.04 -0.25 -9.42
N TYR A 102 -11.03 -0.07 -8.57
CA TYR A 102 -10.18 -1.15 -8.08
C TYR A 102 -10.74 -1.77 -6.80
N ILE A 103 -10.57 -3.07 -6.62
CA ILE A 103 -10.61 -3.68 -5.29
C ILE A 103 -9.18 -3.56 -4.73
N VAL A 104 -9.04 -2.98 -3.54
CA VAL A 104 -7.75 -2.80 -2.88
C VAL A 104 -7.75 -3.57 -1.57
N ILE A 105 -6.74 -4.41 -1.35
CA ILE A 105 -6.57 -5.19 -0.12
C ILE A 105 -5.24 -4.81 0.51
N ALA A 106 -5.25 -4.44 1.79
CA ALA A 106 -4.06 -4.21 2.59
C ALA A 106 -4.11 -5.00 3.88
N SER A 107 -2.98 -5.53 4.33
CA SER A 107 -2.88 -6.21 5.62
C SER A 107 -1.80 -5.61 6.49
N ASP A 108 -1.91 -5.82 7.80
CA ASP A 108 -0.76 -5.77 8.67
C ASP A 108 0.22 -6.90 8.31
N HIS A 109 1.51 -6.66 8.54
CA HIS A 109 2.55 -7.67 8.48
C HIS A 109 3.09 -7.91 9.90
N PRO A 110 2.50 -8.85 10.69
CA PRO A 110 2.95 -9.13 12.06
C PRO A 110 4.44 -9.48 12.12
N GLY A 111 5.15 -8.88 13.05
CA GLY A 111 6.60 -8.89 13.14
C GLY A 111 7.29 -7.67 12.50
N ASP A 112 6.53 -6.77 11.81
CA ASP A 112 7.08 -5.54 11.24
C ASP A 112 6.12 -4.33 11.33
N THR A 113 5.12 -4.41 12.20
CA THR A 113 4.21 -3.29 12.50
C THR A 113 4.84 -2.31 13.49
N LEU A 114 4.25 -1.12 13.63
CA LEU A 114 4.64 -0.15 14.65
C LEU A 114 4.63 -0.75 16.06
N PHE A 115 3.65 -1.61 16.36
CA PHE A 115 3.54 -2.27 17.66
C PHE A 115 4.65 -3.30 17.87
N ASP A 116 5.01 -4.07 16.84
CA ASP A 116 6.10 -5.03 16.94
C ASP A 116 7.43 -4.35 17.26
N TRP A 117 7.69 -3.22 16.62
CA TRP A 117 8.89 -2.43 16.88
C TRP A 117 8.87 -1.77 18.26
N ALA A 118 7.72 -1.26 18.66
CA ALA A 118 7.56 -0.63 19.98
C ALA A 118 7.72 -1.62 21.14
N LEU A 119 7.28 -2.87 20.94
CA LEU A 119 7.32 -3.93 21.95
C LEU A 119 8.57 -4.81 21.85
N GLY A 120 9.41 -4.62 20.82
CA GLY A 120 10.60 -5.45 20.60
C GLY A 120 10.28 -6.87 20.13
N THR A 121 9.12 -7.07 19.49
CA THR A 121 8.66 -8.34 18.92
C THR A 121 8.89 -8.44 17.40
N HIS A 122 9.58 -7.44 16.82
CA HIS A 122 9.93 -7.45 15.41
C HIS A 122 10.88 -8.61 15.06
N VAL A 123 10.73 -9.12 13.84
CA VAL A 123 11.54 -10.23 13.33
C VAL A 123 12.75 -9.72 12.55
N ASP A 124 13.73 -10.61 12.28
CA ASP A 124 14.87 -10.32 11.40
C ASP A 124 14.44 -10.10 9.95
N ASP A 125 15.30 -9.48 9.15
CA ASP A 125 14.97 -9.07 7.79
C ASP A 125 14.63 -10.25 6.87
N ILE A 126 15.32 -11.39 6.97
CA ILE A 126 15.03 -12.55 6.14
C ILE A 126 13.68 -13.17 6.49
N THR A 127 13.39 -13.30 7.78
CA THR A 127 12.07 -13.73 8.26
C THR A 127 10.98 -12.75 7.84
N ASN A 128 11.26 -11.46 7.90
CA ASN A 128 10.33 -10.41 7.48
C ASN A 128 10.01 -10.49 5.99
N ASP A 129 11.03 -10.63 5.13
CA ASP A 129 10.83 -10.81 3.69
C ASP A 129 9.92 -11.99 3.38
N ARG A 130 10.23 -13.15 3.98
CA ARG A 130 9.43 -14.38 3.81
C ARG A 130 7.99 -14.20 4.25
N ASN A 131 7.80 -13.61 5.41
CA ASN A 131 6.49 -13.36 5.96
C ASN A 131 5.67 -12.45 5.04
N ARG A 132 6.23 -11.31 4.63
CA ARG A 132 5.54 -10.32 3.82
C ARG A 132 5.18 -10.84 2.42
N ILE A 133 6.11 -11.55 1.75
CA ILE A 133 5.83 -12.19 0.45
C ILE A 133 4.71 -13.22 0.61
N GLY A 134 4.77 -14.05 1.67
CA GLY A 134 3.73 -15.02 1.98
C GLY A 134 2.37 -14.36 2.28
N ASP A 135 2.35 -13.25 3.01
CA ASP A 135 1.13 -12.50 3.33
C ASP A 135 0.46 -11.96 2.05
N VAL A 136 1.25 -11.33 1.15
CA VAL A 136 0.74 -10.82 -0.13
C VAL A 136 0.16 -11.94 -0.99
N ARG A 137 0.84 -13.08 -1.08
CA ARG A 137 0.35 -14.25 -1.83
C ARG A 137 -0.93 -14.82 -1.26
N LEU A 138 -1.02 -14.92 0.07
CA LEU A 138 -2.23 -15.36 0.75
C LEU A 138 -3.41 -14.42 0.47
N LEU A 139 -3.20 -13.11 0.47
CA LEU A 139 -4.24 -12.14 0.12
C LEU A 139 -4.73 -12.34 -1.33
N ILE A 140 -3.82 -12.65 -2.26
CA ILE A 140 -4.20 -13.01 -3.64
C ILE A 140 -5.00 -14.33 -3.65
N ASP A 141 -4.58 -15.34 -2.90
CA ASP A 141 -5.32 -16.61 -2.77
C ASP A 141 -6.75 -16.37 -2.26
N CYS A 142 -6.90 -15.56 -1.20
CA CYS A 142 -8.20 -15.18 -0.66
C CYS A 142 -9.06 -14.43 -1.68
N ALA A 143 -8.46 -13.48 -2.40
CA ALA A 143 -9.15 -12.68 -3.41
C ALA A 143 -9.66 -13.53 -4.58
N LEU A 144 -8.96 -14.62 -4.91
CA LEU A 144 -9.34 -15.55 -5.97
C LEU A 144 -10.19 -16.73 -5.48
N GLY A 145 -10.49 -16.81 -4.18
CA GLY A 145 -11.29 -17.89 -3.60
C GLY A 145 -10.56 -19.23 -3.46
N THR A 146 -9.22 -19.22 -3.52
CA THR A 146 -8.36 -20.40 -3.33
C THR A 146 -7.74 -20.46 -1.93
N GLY A 147 -7.89 -19.40 -1.14
CA GLY A 147 -7.49 -19.26 0.25
C GLY A 147 -8.67 -19.18 1.22
N PRO A 148 -8.43 -18.89 2.49
CA PRO A 148 -9.49 -18.60 3.46
C PRO A 148 -10.41 -17.45 3.00
N GLU A 149 -11.69 -17.53 3.34
CA GLU A 149 -12.68 -16.54 2.94
C GLU A 149 -12.48 -15.22 3.71
N LEU A 150 -12.25 -14.12 2.99
CA LEU A 150 -12.22 -12.74 3.53
C LEU A 150 -13.60 -12.07 3.46
N ALA A 151 -14.27 -12.26 2.34
CA ALA A 151 -15.63 -11.78 2.12
C ALA A 151 -16.33 -12.68 1.10
N PRO A 152 -17.63 -13.06 1.32
CA PRO A 152 -18.32 -14.02 0.46
C PRO A 152 -18.45 -13.59 -1.01
N TRP A 153 -18.44 -12.29 -1.28
CA TRP A 153 -18.58 -11.73 -2.63
C TRP A 153 -17.25 -11.56 -3.36
N LEU A 154 -16.10 -11.58 -2.66
CA LEU A 154 -14.82 -11.07 -3.15
C LEU A 154 -14.36 -11.79 -4.43
N SER A 155 -14.29 -13.11 -4.43
CA SER A 155 -13.78 -13.87 -5.58
C SER A 155 -14.66 -13.76 -6.84
N ALA A 156 -15.96 -13.50 -6.66
CA ALA A 156 -16.87 -13.29 -7.78
C ALA A 156 -16.65 -11.93 -8.48
N HIS A 157 -16.08 -10.95 -7.76
CA HIS A 157 -15.92 -9.57 -8.24
C HIS A 157 -14.47 -9.20 -8.59
N VAL A 158 -13.49 -10.06 -8.33
CA VAL A 158 -12.10 -9.83 -8.74
C VAL A 158 -11.89 -10.24 -10.20
N ASP A 159 -11.26 -9.36 -10.99
CA ASP A 159 -10.74 -9.67 -12.30
C ASP A 159 -9.35 -10.30 -12.19
N GLU A 160 -9.30 -11.62 -12.28
CA GLU A 160 -8.04 -12.39 -12.15
C GLU A 160 -7.00 -12.07 -13.25
N SER A 161 -7.41 -11.46 -14.35
CA SER A 161 -6.51 -11.03 -15.42
C SER A 161 -5.85 -9.67 -15.16
N ARG A 162 -6.23 -8.98 -14.08
CA ARG A 162 -5.74 -7.64 -13.74
C ARG A 162 -5.42 -7.52 -12.25
N ILE A 163 -4.38 -8.24 -11.81
CA ILE A 163 -3.87 -8.22 -10.44
C ILE A 163 -2.55 -7.45 -10.41
N ALA A 164 -2.47 -6.46 -9.53
CA ALA A 164 -1.26 -5.71 -9.27
C ALA A 164 -0.88 -5.78 -7.78
N VAL A 165 0.41 -5.70 -7.51
CA VAL A 165 0.93 -5.58 -6.15
C VAL A 165 1.68 -4.26 -6.02
N GLY A 166 1.54 -3.59 -4.89
CA GLY A 166 2.22 -2.33 -4.66
C GLY A 166 2.54 -2.12 -3.20
N GLY A 167 3.35 -1.11 -2.93
CA GLY A 167 3.65 -0.77 -1.55
C GLY A 167 4.60 0.40 -1.41
N HIS A 168 4.69 0.86 -0.17
CA HIS A 168 5.55 1.96 0.23
C HIS A 168 6.79 1.47 0.95
N SER A 169 7.95 2.06 0.68
CA SER A 169 9.18 1.77 1.41
C SER A 169 9.52 0.27 1.38
N TYR A 170 9.57 -0.40 2.53
CA TYR A 170 9.73 -1.86 2.62
C TYR A 170 8.58 -2.62 1.94
N GLY A 171 7.37 -2.07 1.89
CA GLY A 171 6.27 -2.61 1.11
C GLY A 171 6.52 -2.56 -0.39
N GLY A 172 7.26 -1.57 -0.88
CA GLY A 172 7.77 -1.53 -2.27
C GLY A 172 8.76 -2.65 -2.54
N LEU A 173 9.68 -2.95 -1.61
CA LEU A 173 10.53 -4.14 -1.66
C LEU A 173 9.68 -5.41 -1.74
N THR A 174 8.67 -5.53 -0.87
CA THR A 174 7.76 -6.69 -0.84
C THR A 174 7.03 -6.87 -2.17
N ALA A 175 6.52 -5.79 -2.75
CA ALA A 175 5.86 -5.82 -4.05
C ALA A 175 6.80 -6.30 -5.16
N LEU A 176 8.03 -5.77 -5.21
CA LEU A 176 9.04 -6.20 -6.18
C LEU A 176 9.43 -7.67 -5.96
N ALA A 177 9.62 -8.10 -4.71
CA ALA A 177 9.95 -9.48 -4.36
C ALA A 177 8.83 -10.47 -4.74
N THR A 178 7.57 -10.06 -4.68
CA THR A 178 6.44 -10.90 -5.10
C THR A 178 6.49 -11.23 -6.59
N VAL A 179 7.02 -10.35 -7.42
CA VAL A 179 7.11 -10.50 -8.88
C VAL A 179 8.52 -10.85 -9.38
N SER A 180 9.42 -11.20 -8.47
CA SER A 180 10.81 -11.54 -8.75
C SER A 180 11.21 -12.80 -7.99
N THR A 181 12.45 -13.25 -8.18
CA THR A 181 13.01 -14.36 -7.38
C THR A 181 13.74 -13.80 -6.18
N LEU A 182 13.27 -14.14 -4.97
CA LEU A 182 13.93 -13.79 -3.71
C LEU A 182 13.76 -14.94 -2.70
N HIS A 183 14.84 -15.34 -2.02
CA HIS A 183 14.86 -16.51 -1.14
C HIS A 183 14.35 -17.76 -1.88
N GLU A 184 13.35 -18.47 -1.33
CA GLU A 184 12.69 -19.62 -1.96
C GLU A 184 11.53 -19.25 -2.91
N PHE A 185 11.17 -17.97 -2.99
CA PHE A 185 10.05 -17.53 -3.83
C PHE A 185 10.48 -17.26 -5.26
N THR A 186 9.64 -17.66 -6.20
CA THR A 186 9.70 -17.30 -7.61
C THR A 186 8.62 -16.27 -7.91
N PRO A 187 8.67 -15.54 -9.05
CA PRO A 187 7.61 -14.61 -9.42
C PRO A 187 6.22 -15.23 -9.33
N ASP A 188 5.27 -14.53 -8.72
CA ASP A 188 3.88 -14.97 -8.70
C ASP A 188 3.24 -14.70 -10.07
N ALA A 189 2.94 -15.79 -10.80
CA ALA A 189 2.44 -15.71 -12.18
C ALA A 189 1.03 -15.09 -12.31
N ARG A 190 0.32 -14.90 -11.21
CA ARG A 190 -1.01 -14.25 -11.20
C ARG A 190 -0.91 -12.73 -11.23
N VAL A 191 0.26 -12.18 -10.88
CA VAL A 191 0.48 -10.74 -10.82
C VAL A 191 0.90 -10.23 -12.20
N HIS A 192 0.31 -9.12 -12.65
CA HIS A 192 0.50 -8.53 -13.97
C HIS A 192 1.29 -7.22 -13.95
N ALA A 193 1.37 -6.57 -12.78
CA ALA A 193 2.10 -5.32 -12.57
C ALA A 193 2.56 -5.16 -11.13
N ALA A 194 3.64 -4.42 -10.92
CA ALA A 194 4.04 -3.99 -9.59
C ALA A 194 4.26 -2.47 -9.54
N PHE A 195 4.08 -1.86 -8.36
CA PHE A 195 4.42 -0.45 -8.18
C PHE A 195 5.04 -0.17 -6.82
N LEU A 196 6.08 0.67 -6.84
CA LEU A 196 6.90 1.02 -5.70
C LEU A 196 6.74 2.51 -5.42
N ALA A 197 6.12 2.86 -4.30
CA ALA A 197 6.09 4.22 -3.79
C ALA A 197 7.24 4.40 -2.80
N GLN A 198 8.23 5.22 -3.12
CA GLN A 198 9.43 5.44 -2.33
C GLN A 198 10.09 4.12 -1.87
N GLY A 199 10.23 3.16 -2.81
CA GLY A 199 10.60 1.77 -2.50
C GLY A 199 12.00 1.63 -1.89
N TYR A 200 12.14 0.77 -0.89
CA TYR A 200 13.42 0.42 -0.25
C TYR A 200 14.11 -0.69 -1.03
N THR A 201 15.02 -0.36 -1.93
CA THR A 201 15.60 -1.34 -2.87
C THR A 201 17.12 -1.52 -2.74
N ARG A 202 17.83 -0.65 -2.00
CA ARG A 202 19.29 -0.67 -1.90
C ARG A 202 19.87 -1.98 -1.38
N ILE A 203 19.14 -2.71 -0.55
CA ILE A 203 19.59 -3.98 0.03
C ILE A 203 19.38 -5.17 -0.90
N LEU A 204 18.59 -4.99 -1.97
CA LEU A 204 18.25 -6.08 -2.88
C LEU A 204 19.44 -6.44 -3.78
N PRO A 205 19.68 -7.74 -3.99
CA PRO A 205 20.69 -8.19 -4.93
C PRO A 205 20.26 -7.91 -6.38
N ASP A 206 21.23 -7.83 -7.29
CA ASP A 206 20.98 -7.50 -8.69
C ASP A 206 20.08 -8.52 -9.39
N GLU A 207 20.12 -9.76 -8.96
CA GLU A 207 19.34 -10.89 -9.47
C GLU A 207 17.83 -10.67 -9.32
N ILE A 208 17.40 -9.90 -8.32
CA ILE A 208 15.97 -9.63 -8.14
C ILE A 208 15.44 -8.80 -9.32
N PHE A 209 16.18 -7.77 -9.71
CA PHE A 209 15.80 -6.92 -10.85
C PHE A 209 15.86 -7.69 -12.17
N ALA A 210 16.84 -8.59 -12.31
CA ALA A 210 16.99 -9.44 -13.47
C ALA A 210 15.87 -10.48 -13.60
N SER A 211 15.30 -10.95 -12.49
CA SER A 211 14.22 -11.93 -12.45
C SER A 211 12.80 -11.32 -12.42
N THR A 212 12.67 -10.00 -12.33
CA THR A 212 11.37 -9.32 -12.33
C THR A 212 10.57 -9.71 -13.58
N ALA A 213 9.35 -10.20 -13.37
CA ALA A 213 8.56 -10.84 -14.43
C ALA A 213 7.51 -9.93 -15.07
N VAL A 214 7.22 -8.76 -14.47
CA VAL A 214 6.14 -7.87 -14.88
C VAL A 214 6.63 -6.42 -14.98
N PRO A 215 5.91 -5.53 -15.69
CA PRO A 215 6.18 -4.10 -15.67
C PRO A 215 6.10 -3.51 -14.26
N VAL A 216 6.96 -2.54 -13.98
CA VAL A 216 7.08 -1.90 -12.67
C VAL A 216 6.93 -0.39 -12.81
N LEU A 217 6.03 0.21 -12.02
CA LEU A 217 6.00 1.64 -11.80
C LEU A 217 6.84 2.00 -10.56
N MET A 218 7.77 2.92 -10.71
CA MET A 218 8.49 3.53 -9.59
C MET A 218 8.04 4.98 -9.41
N VAL A 219 7.46 5.28 -8.24
CA VAL A 219 7.17 6.67 -7.84
C VAL A 219 8.21 7.08 -6.80
N VAL A 220 9.05 8.02 -7.18
CA VAL A 220 10.24 8.43 -6.43
C VAL A 220 10.00 9.83 -5.86
N ALA A 221 10.22 10.01 -4.56
CA ALA A 221 10.18 11.34 -3.94
C ALA A 221 11.58 11.95 -3.95
N ASN A 222 11.74 13.12 -4.59
CA ASN A 222 13.07 13.69 -4.85
C ASN A 222 13.79 14.24 -3.61
N GLN A 223 13.07 14.42 -2.50
CA GLN A 223 13.63 14.86 -1.21
C GLN A 223 13.57 13.77 -0.13
N ASP A 224 13.44 12.51 -0.55
CA ASP A 224 13.41 11.36 0.36
C ASP A 224 14.78 11.16 1.02
N LYS A 225 14.84 11.26 2.35
CA LYS A 225 16.03 11.03 3.14
C LYS A 225 16.15 9.58 3.65
N THR A 226 15.03 8.87 3.70
CA THR A 226 14.98 7.48 4.19
C THR A 226 15.33 6.49 3.09
N THR A 227 14.75 6.67 1.89
CA THR A 227 15.10 5.94 0.67
C THR A 227 15.55 6.92 -0.42
N PRO A 228 16.75 7.51 -0.27
CA PRO A 228 17.25 8.52 -1.21
C PRO A 228 17.27 7.98 -2.63
N PRO A 229 16.81 8.76 -3.63
CA PRO A 229 16.79 8.33 -5.03
C PRO A 229 18.09 7.74 -5.52
N THR A 230 19.22 8.31 -5.10
CA THR A 230 20.57 7.88 -5.51
C THR A 230 20.95 6.47 -5.03
N THR A 231 20.39 6.00 -3.94
CA THR A 231 20.69 4.66 -3.39
C THR A 231 19.59 3.65 -3.66
N ASP A 232 18.35 4.07 -3.74
CA ASP A 232 17.20 3.17 -3.84
C ASP A 232 16.57 3.17 -5.23
N ALA A 233 16.43 4.34 -5.89
CA ALA A 233 15.74 4.39 -7.18
C ALA A 233 16.68 4.19 -8.38
N GLU A 234 17.86 4.80 -8.38
CA GLU A 234 18.76 4.82 -9.55
C GLU A 234 19.19 3.40 -9.95
N LYS A 235 19.65 2.60 -8.99
CA LYS A 235 20.06 1.22 -9.25
C LYS A 235 18.89 0.40 -9.79
N ALA A 236 17.77 0.36 -9.08
CA ALA A 236 16.60 -0.40 -9.48
C ALA A 236 16.11 0.00 -10.89
N TRP A 237 16.01 1.31 -11.15
CA TRP A 237 15.60 1.82 -12.45
C TRP A 237 16.58 1.46 -13.57
N SER A 238 17.87 1.52 -13.34
CA SER A 238 18.88 1.15 -14.35
C SER A 238 18.72 -0.30 -14.83
N PHE A 239 18.39 -1.22 -13.91
CA PHE A 239 18.13 -2.61 -14.27
C PHE A 239 16.76 -2.78 -14.96
N LEU A 240 15.70 -2.23 -14.39
CA LEU A 240 14.34 -2.43 -14.91
C LEU A 240 14.16 -1.82 -16.31
N SER A 241 14.68 -0.61 -16.53
CA SER A 241 14.58 0.08 -17.82
C SER A 241 15.45 -0.54 -18.92
N ALA A 242 16.49 -1.27 -18.54
CA ALA A 242 17.38 -1.98 -19.49
C ALA A 242 16.86 -3.37 -19.87
N ARG A 243 15.74 -3.84 -19.27
CA ARG A 243 15.16 -5.14 -19.61
C ARG A 243 14.60 -5.14 -21.02
N GLU A 244 14.81 -6.26 -21.73
CA GLU A 244 14.13 -6.49 -23.02
C GLU A 244 12.66 -6.85 -22.84
N GLY A 245 11.85 -6.56 -23.87
CA GLY A 245 10.44 -6.90 -23.95
C GLY A 245 9.57 -6.10 -22.95
N ARG A 246 8.41 -6.66 -22.65
CA ARG A 246 7.34 -5.99 -21.93
C ARG A 246 7.78 -5.32 -20.59
N VAL A 247 8.69 -5.94 -19.86
CA VAL A 247 9.15 -5.37 -18.58
C VAL A 247 9.87 -4.04 -18.80
N GLY A 248 10.86 -3.98 -19.68
CA GLY A 248 11.61 -2.74 -19.93
C GLY A 248 10.79 -1.70 -20.69
N GLU A 249 9.98 -2.14 -21.65
CA GLU A 249 9.19 -1.23 -22.50
C GLU A 249 8.05 -0.55 -21.76
N LEU A 250 7.43 -1.22 -20.79
CA LEU A 250 6.24 -0.74 -20.08
C LEU A 250 6.54 -0.28 -18.63
N SER A 251 7.73 -0.56 -18.09
CA SER A 251 8.10 -0.01 -16.78
C SER A 251 8.23 1.51 -16.85
N GLN A 252 7.82 2.19 -15.79
CA GLN A 252 7.78 3.64 -15.72
C GLN A 252 8.41 4.15 -14.43
N ARG A 253 9.00 5.34 -14.49
CA ARG A 253 9.49 6.06 -13.32
C ARG A 253 8.97 7.49 -13.33
N PHE A 254 8.44 7.92 -12.20
CA PHE A 254 8.04 9.31 -11.98
C PHE A 254 8.70 9.86 -10.73
N ASP A 255 9.39 10.97 -10.89
CA ASP A 255 9.99 11.71 -9.78
C ASP A 255 9.01 12.81 -9.35
N VAL A 256 8.62 12.78 -8.07
CA VAL A 256 7.70 13.75 -7.48
C VAL A 256 8.50 14.80 -6.73
N ASP A 257 8.40 16.03 -7.20
CA ASP A 257 9.10 17.19 -6.61
C ASP A 257 8.52 17.55 -5.24
N GLN A 258 9.38 18.10 -4.38
CA GLN A 258 9.01 18.59 -3.04
C GLN A 258 8.32 17.52 -2.18
N ALA A 259 8.63 16.26 -2.42
CA ALA A 259 8.09 15.11 -1.72
C ALA A 259 9.19 14.38 -0.95
N GLY A 260 8.87 13.96 0.26
CA GLY A 260 9.73 13.15 1.13
C GLY A 260 9.25 11.71 1.23
N HIS A 261 9.82 10.94 2.16
CA HIS A 261 9.54 9.51 2.31
C HIS A 261 8.06 9.18 2.48
N GLN A 262 7.31 10.01 3.19
CA GLN A 262 5.90 9.73 3.50
C GLN A 262 4.90 10.27 2.45
N ALA A 263 5.36 10.56 1.23
CA ALA A 263 4.57 11.23 0.19
C ALA A 263 3.30 10.46 -0.24
N SER A 264 3.28 9.14 -0.08
CA SER A 264 2.14 8.28 -0.43
C SER A 264 1.27 7.88 0.77
N SER A 265 1.64 8.28 1.99
CA SER A 265 1.02 7.82 3.24
C SER A 265 0.08 8.86 3.87
N ASP A 266 -0.70 8.41 4.85
CA ASP A 266 -1.60 9.24 5.65
C ASP A 266 -0.90 9.98 6.81
N PHE A 267 0.44 10.00 6.86
CA PHE A 267 1.17 10.68 7.93
C PHE A 267 0.91 12.19 7.98
N GLY A 268 0.60 12.81 6.86
CA GLY A 268 0.15 14.21 6.83
C GLY A 268 -1.17 14.40 7.59
N LEU A 269 -2.10 13.44 7.47
CA LEU A 269 -3.33 13.41 8.25
C LEU A 269 -3.03 13.29 9.75
N TYR A 270 -2.14 12.37 10.14
CA TYR A 270 -1.80 12.17 11.54
C TYR A 270 -1.12 13.40 12.15
N ALA A 271 -0.31 14.11 11.37
CA ALA A 271 0.27 15.40 11.77
C ALA A 271 -0.81 16.47 12.02
N GLU A 272 -1.87 16.53 11.20
CA GLU A 272 -3.00 17.43 11.40
C GLU A 272 -3.84 17.06 12.64
N LEU A 273 -4.03 15.77 12.92
CA LEU A 273 -4.90 15.29 13.97
C LEU A 273 -4.21 15.23 15.34
N SER A 274 -2.92 14.95 15.39
CA SER A 274 -2.18 14.72 16.63
C SER A 274 -2.28 15.86 17.67
N PRO A 275 -2.32 17.15 17.31
CA PRO A 275 -2.54 18.24 18.26
C PRO A 275 -3.92 18.21 18.95
N GLN A 276 -4.90 17.50 18.36
CA GLN A 276 -6.27 17.41 18.84
C GLN A 276 -6.49 16.22 19.77
N VAL A 277 -5.49 15.33 19.90
CA VAL A 277 -5.55 14.14 20.74
C VAL A 277 -4.90 14.43 22.09
N GLU A 278 -5.72 14.61 23.14
CA GLU A 278 -5.24 15.01 24.47
C GLU A 278 -4.28 14.00 25.10
N ASN A 279 -4.54 12.70 24.93
CA ASN A 279 -3.78 11.62 25.58
C ASN A 279 -2.96 10.79 24.57
N LEU A 280 -2.43 11.42 23.52
CA LEU A 280 -1.54 10.74 22.58
C LEU A 280 -0.27 10.28 23.34
N PRO A 281 0.07 8.98 23.34
CA PRO A 281 1.29 8.48 23.98
C PRO A 281 2.54 9.22 23.50
N ASP A 282 3.45 9.53 24.41
CA ASP A 282 4.66 10.31 24.09
C ASP A 282 5.51 9.69 22.98
N MET A 283 5.62 8.36 22.95
CA MET A 283 6.33 7.64 21.89
C MET A 283 5.73 7.94 20.51
N LEU A 284 4.40 7.94 20.39
CA LEU A 284 3.72 8.25 19.14
C LEU A 284 3.86 9.72 18.76
N ARG A 285 3.79 10.60 19.75
CA ARG A 285 4.03 12.04 19.54
C ARG A 285 5.45 12.30 19.02
N MET A 286 6.44 11.62 19.59
CA MET A 286 7.83 11.72 19.15
C MET A 286 8.01 11.14 17.74
N TYR A 287 7.39 9.99 17.45
CA TYR A 287 7.44 9.38 16.14
C TYR A 287 6.82 10.28 15.06
N LEU A 288 5.60 10.77 15.29
CA LEU A 288 4.94 11.70 14.37
C LEU A 288 5.75 12.98 14.18
N LYS A 289 6.34 13.51 15.26
CA LYS A 289 7.21 14.66 15.16
C LYS A 289 8.43 14.38 14.28
N SER A 290 9.09 13.24 14.42
CA SER A 290 10.25 12.89 13.60
C SER A 290 9.88 12.79 12.11
N VAL A 291 8.72 12.23 11.79
CA VAL A 291 8.22 12.16 10.42
C VAL A 291 7.97 13.55 9.83
N VAL A 292 7.36 14.46 10.64
CA VAL A 292 7.12 15.84 10.23
C VAL A 292 8.42 16.60 10.02
N ASP A 293 9.36 16.50 10.97
CA ASP A 293 10.67 17.18 10.90
C ASP A 293 11.51 16.71 9.69
N ASP A 294 11.35 15.45 9.26
CA ASP A 294 12.06 14.89 8.10
C ASP A 294 11.35 15.13 6.76
N SER A 295 10.14 15.65 6.80
CA SER A 295 9.33 15.90 5.60
C SER A 295 9.48 17.34 5.12
N PRO A 296 9.44 17.60 3.79
CA PRO A 296 9.37 18.95 3.26
C PRO A 296 8.12 19.68 3.77
N THR A 297 8.26 20.96 4.10
CA THR A 297 7.14 21.79 4.61
C THR A 297 5.99 21.86 3.60
N GLU A 298 6.33 21.96 2.32
CA GLU A 298 5.38 21.99 1.20
C GLU A 298 4.55 20.71 1.15
N TRP A 299 5.17 19.55 1.41
CA TRP A 299 4.44 18.29 1.47
C TRP A 299 3.41 18.28 2.61
N ILE A 300 3.78 18.73 3.81
CA ILE A 300 2.86 18.72 4.96
C ILE A 300 1.61 19.54 4.68
N THR A 301 1.74 20.66 3.97
CA THR A 301 0.59 21.50 3.60
C THR A 301 -0.23 20.96 2.43
N ALA A 302 0.37 20.16 1.57
CA ALA A 302 -0.23 19.62 0.34
C ALA A 302 -0.31 18.09 0.32
N TRP A 303 -0.20 17.39 1.47
CA TRP A 303 -0.08 15.95 1.53
C TRP A 303 -1.20 15.20 0.81
N ARG A 304 -2.47 15.66 0.94
CA ARG A 304 -3.61 15.06 0.23
C ARG A 304 -3.42 15.09 -1.29
N THR A 305 -3.02 16.24 -1.80
CA THR A 305 -2.77 16.41 -3.24
C THR A 305 -1.63 15.50 -3.71
N THR A 306 -0.59 15.35 -2.90
CA THR A 306 0.54 14.48 -3.23
C THR A 306 0.14 13.00 -3.22
N VAL A 307 -0.63 12.55 -2.23
CA VAL A 307 -1.18 11.18 -2.21
C VAL A 307 -2.07 10.93 -3.43
N LEU A 308 -2.97 11.86 -3.75
CA LEU A 308 -3.84 11.73 -4.93
C LEU A 308 -3.06 11.74 -6.24
N ARG A 309 -1.94 12.44 -6.33
CA ARG A 309 -1.02 12.36 -7.48
C ARG A 309 -0.44 10.95 -7.64
N HIS A 310 -0.06 10.28 -6.55
CA HIS A 310 0.36 8.87 -6.61
C HIS A 310 -0.75 7.99 -7.16
N VAL A 311 -2.00 8.20 -6.73
CA VAL A 311 -3.16 7.47 -7.24
C VAL A 311 -3.32 7.63 -8.74
N VAL A 312 -3.20 8.85 -9.26
CA VAL A 312 -3.29 9.11 -10.72
C VAL A 312 -2.18 8.38 -11.46
N LEU A 313 -0.94 8.46 -10.99
CA LEU A 313 0.20 7.76 -11.61
C LEU A 313 0.01 6.24 -11.62
N ILE A 314 -0.51 5.65 -10.53
CA ILE A 314 -0.82 4.22 -10.45
C ILE A 314 -1.95 3.84 -11.40
N ASP A 315 -3.05 4.61 -11.41
CA ASP A 315 -4.20 4.37 -12.29
C ASP A 315 -3.83 4.45 -13.77
N ASP A 316 -3.10 5.50 -14.17
CA ASP A 316 -2.63 5.68 -15.54
C ASP A 316 -1.68 4.54 -15.96
N PHE A 317 -0.75 4.14 -15.08
CA PHE A 317 0.14 3.01 -15.34
C PHE A 317 -0.64 1.72 -15.52
N LEU A 318 -1.54 1.37 -14.61
CA LEU A 318 -2.31 0.12 -14.68
C LEU A 318 -3.25 0.09 -15.90
N LYS A 319 -3.76 1.23 -16.35
CA LYS A 319 -4.55 1.33 -17.58
C LYS A 319 -3.72 1.23 -18.86
N SER A 320 -2.42 1.46 -18.79
CA SER A 320 -1.51 1.38 -19.94
C SER A 320 -1.06 -0.04 -20.27
N LEU A 321 -1.32 -1.01 -19.40
CA LEU A 321 -0.88 -2.41 -19.51
C LEU A 321 -1.89 -3.29 -20.27
#